data_72501a50df09834d957467c2569bc7fe
#
_entry.id   72501a50df09834d957467c2569bc7fe
#
_cell.length_a   1.000
_cell.length_b   1.000
_cell.length_c   1.000
_cell.angle_alpha   90.00
_cell.angle_beta   90.00
_cell.angle_gamma   90.00
#
_symmetry.space_group_name_H-M   'P 1'
#
loop_
_entity.id
_entity.type
_entity.pdbx_description
1 polymer ?
#
loop_
_entity_poly.entity_id
_entity_poly.type
_entity_poly.pdbx_seq_one_letter_code
_entity_poly.pdbx_strand_id
1 'polypeptide(L)'
;MNHSSHSPQGGRQPSLNRLALSATVHCLTGCSIGEVSGMAVGMALALGNTTTIVLSVILAFLFGYLLTMLPLLRAGVALRTALGLAFASDTASIAVMELVDNALMLLIPGAMSAGLGDPLFWGSLILSLLLGGVAAFPVVRWLIARGRGHALVHQHHGHHGGAHGAAHRPD
;
A
#
# COMPACT_ATOMS: atom_id res chain seq x y z
N MET A 1 -15.02 -50.57 -10.34
CA MET A 1 -14.15 -49.77 -9.49
C MET A 1 -13.79 -48.51 -10.26
N ASN A 2 -14.55 -47.43 -10.03
CA ASN A 2 -14.33 -46.13 -10.72
C ASN A 2 -13.42 -45.28 -9.86
N HIS A 3 -12.17 -45.11 -10.29
CA HIS A 3 -11.27 -44.14 -9.73
C HIS A 3 -11.58 -42.73 -10.33
N SER A 4 -12.41 -41.99 -9.61
CA SER A 4 -12.62 -40.56 -9.89
C SER A 4 -11.34 -39.83 -9.56
N SER A 5 -10.57 -39.48 -10.60
CA SER A 5 -9.42 -38.60 -10.52
C SER A 5 -9.88 -37.20 -10.17
N HIS A 6 -9.80 -36.84 -8.89
CA HIS A 6 -9.88 -35.44 -8.46
C HIS A 6 -8.65 -34.70 -9.00
N SER A 7 -8.83 -33.99 -10.10
CA SER A 7 -7.85 -32.99 -10.54
C SER A 7 -7.77 -31.91 -9.45
N PRO A 8 -6.58 -31.57 -8.95
CA PRO A 8 -6.43 -30.43 -8.07
C PRO A 8 -6.81 -29.18 -8.88
N GLN A 9 -7.84 -28.47 -8.43
CA GLN A 9 -8.17 -27.16 -8.96
C GLN A 9 -6.96 -26.26 -8.68
N GLY A 10 -6.10 -26.10 -9.67
CA GLY A 10 -5.00 -25.16 -9.65
C GLY A 10 -5.56 -23.74 -9.55
N GLY A 11 -5.66 -23.21 -8.34
CA GLY A 11 -5.96 -21.80 -8.10
C GLY A 11 -4.95 -20.96 -8.90
N ARG A 12 -5.41 -20.28 -9.97
CA ARG A 12 -4.58 -19.38 -10.78
C ARG A 12 -3.93 -18.39 -9.86
N GLN A 13 -2.63 -18.49 -9.70
CA GLN A 13 -1.85 -17.46 -8.99
C GLN A 13 -2.09 -16.11 -9.67
N PRO A 14 -2.35 -15.04 -8.91
CA PRO A 14 -2.55 -13.71 -9.48
C PRO A 14 -1.33 -13.32 -10.31
N SER A 15 -1.55 -12.75 -11.49
CA SER A 15 -0.45 -12.27 -12.33
C SER A 15 0.34 -11.18 -11.59
N LEU A 16 1.65 -11.08 -11.87
CA LEU A 16 2.54 -10.07 -11.27
C LEU A 16 1.95 -8.65 -11.40
N ASN A 17 1.34 -8.33 -12.54
CA ASN A 17 0.73 -7.03 -12.78
C ASN A 17 -0.49 -6.78 -11.87
N ARG A 18 -1.30 -7.81 -11.61
CA ARG A 18 -2.45 -7.70 -10.72
C ARG A 18 -2.01 -7.47 -9.27
N LEU A 19 -0.96 -8.17 -8.84
CA LEU A 19 -0.36 -7.95 -7.52
C LEU A 19 0.22 -6.53 -7.40
N ALA A 20 0.97 -6.09 -8.41
CA ALA A 20 1.55 -4.76 -8.44
C ALA A 20 0.46 -3.67 -8.41
N LEU A 21 -0.61 -3.82 -9.21
CA LEU A 21 -1.73 -2.88 -9.21
C LEU A 21 -2.42 -2.81 -7.85
N SER A 22 -2.69 -3.97 -7.23
CA SER A 22 -3.30 -4.02 -5.90
C SER A 22 -2.44 -3.33 -4.85
N ALA A 23 -1.13 -3.55 -4.86
CA ALA A 23 -0.20 -2.90 -3.95
C ALA A 23 -0.11 -1.39 -4.21
N THR A 24 -0.09 -0.95 -5.48
CA THR A 24 -0.10 0.47 -5.84
C THR A 24 -1.36 1.17 -5.35
N VAL A 25 -2.54 0.58 -5.55
CA VAL A 25 -3.82 1.14 -5.06
C VAL A 25 -3.82 1.24 -3.53
N HIS A 26 -3.25 0.24 -2.84
CA HIS A 26 -3.13 0.26 -1.39
C HIS A 26 -2.25 1.42 -0.91
N CYS A 27 -1.06 1.60 -1.50
CA CYS A 27 -0.19 2.74 -1.22
C CYS A 27 -0.87 4.09 -1.51
N LEU A 28 -1.55 4.21 -2.67
CA LEU A 28 -2.32 5.42 -3.03
C LEU A 28 -3.35 5.78 -1.97
N THR A 29 -4.06 4.77 -1.43
CA THR A 29 -5.05 5.00 -0.36
C THR A 29 -4.39 5.59 0.89
N GLY A 30 -3.24 5.04 1.30
CA GLY A 30 -2.47 5.55 2.44
C GLY A 30 -1.99 6.99 2.22
N CYS A 31 -1.39 7.27 1.06
CA CYS A 31 -0.93 8.61 0.69
C CYS A 31 -2.09 9.61 0.67
N SER A 32 -3.20 9.27 0.02
CA SER A 32 -4.39 10.16 -0.04
C SER A 32 -4.92 10.54 1.34
N ILE A 33 -5.01 9.57 2.26
CA ILE A 33 -5.44 9.84 3.65
C ILE A 33 -4.44 10.76 4.34
N GLY A 34 -3.14 10.50 4.16
CA GLY A 34 -2.08 11.31 4.75
C GLY A 34 -2.08 12.75 4.26
N GLU A 35 -2.19 12.94 2.95
CA GLU A 35 -2.22 14.26 2.33
C GLU A 35 -3.44 15.08 2.73
N VAL A 36 -4.64 14.52 2.61
CA VAL A 36 -5.87 15.23 3.01
C VAL A 36 -5.83 15.57 4.50
N SER A 37 -5.36 14.65 5.34
CA SER A 37 -5.21 14.90 6.78
C SER A 37 -4.16 15.97 7.06
N GLY A 38 -3.01 15.94 6.40
CA GLY A 38 -1.96 16.93 6.55
C GLY A 38 -2.37 18.32 6.12
N MET A 39 -3.07 18.44 4.98
CA MET A 39 -3.63 19.70 4.50
C MET A 39 -4.73 20.23 5.45
N ALA A 40 -5.61 19.36 5.93
CA ALA A 40 -6.66 19.76 6.89
C ALA A 40 -6.06 20.32 8.18
N VAL A 41 -5.06 19.64 8.74
CA VAL A 41 -4.34 20.09 9.95
C VAL A 41 -3.54 21.37 9.65
N GLY A 42 -2.84 21.42 8.51
CA GLY A 42 -2.08 22.60 8.09
C GLY A 42 -2.93 23.86 7.99
N MET A 43 -4.12 23.74 7.39
CA MET A 43 -5.08 24.85 7.32
C MET A 43 -5.67 25.22 8.69
N ALA A 44 -6.06 24.21 9.49
CA ALA A 44 -6.64 24.46 10.82
C ALA A 44 -5.67 25.19 11.77
N LEU A 45 -4.37 24.90 11.63
CA LEU A 45 -3.32 25.51 12.44
C LEU A 45 -2.61 26.70 11.76
N ALA A 46 -3.09 27.12 10.58
CA ALA A 46 -2.51 28.20 9.77
C ALA A 46 -0.98 28.00 9.53
N LEU A 47 -0.55 26.76 9.25
CA LEU A 47 0.85 26.44 8.98
C LEU A 47 1.27 26.97 7.60
N GLY A 48 2.56 27.31 7.47
CA GLY A 48 3.13 27.66 6.17
C GLY A 48 3.21 26.45 5.24
N ASN A 49 3.24 26.69 3.92
CA ASN A 49 3.22 25.63 2.89
C ASN A 49 4.26 24.54 3.13
N THR A 50 5.52 24.90 3.43
CA THR A 50 6.59 23.91 3.66
C THR A 50 6.27 23.01 4.85
N THR A 51 5.77 23.57 5.96
CA THR A 51 5.41 22.79 7.15
C THR A 51 4.22 21.86 6.87
N THR A 52 3.25 22.35 6.10
CA THR A 52 2.09 21.55 5.67
C THR A 52 2.53 20.37 4.79
N ILE A 53 3.40 20.60 3.80
CA ILE A 53 3.97 19.54 2.96
C ILE A 53 4.69 18.49 3.82
N VAL A 54 5.59 18.91 4.70
CA VAL A 54 6.32 17.98 5.57
C VAL A 54 5.37 17.15 6.44
N LEU A 55 4.35 17.79 7.00
CA LEU A 55 3.33 17.11 7.79
C LEU A 55 2.55 16.10 6.95
N SER A 56 2.13 16.47 5.75
CA SER A 56 1.41 15.59 4.82
C SER A 56 2.25 14.36 4.45
N VAL A 57 3.51 14.56 4.10
CA VAL A 57 4.44 13.45 3.79
C VAL A 57 4.61 12.50 4.98
N ILE A 58 4.82 13.03 6.18
CA ILE A 58 4.92 12.21 7.40
C ILE A 58 3.65 11.38 7.60
N LEU A 59 2.47 12.00 7.45
CA LEU A 59 1.19 11.32 7.60
C LEU A 59 0.96 10.29 6.48
N ALA A 60 1.37 10.56 5.24
CA ALA A 60 1.29 9.61 4.14
C ALA A 60 2.11 8.33 4.41
N PHE A 61 3.34 8.47 4.90
CA PHE A 61 4.14 7.32 5.34
C PHE A 61 3.49 6.60 6.51
N LEU A 62 2.99 7.33 7.51
CA LEU A 62 2.34 6.75 8.67
C LEU A 62 1.11 5.92 8.27
N PHE A 63 0.20 6.49 7.49
CA PHE A 63 -1.00 5.78 7.04
C PHE A 63 -0.69 4.65 6.07
N GLY A 64 0.28 4.83 5.16
CA GLY A 64 0.75 3.77 4.27
C GLY A 64 1.24 2.56 5.05
N TYR A 65 2.13 2.76 6.02
CA TYR A 65 2.61 1.66 6.87
C TYR A 65 1.52 1.05 7.73
N LEU A 66 0.63 1.87 8.32
CA LEU A 66 -0.47 1.37 9.13
C LEU A 66 -1.41 0.46 8.33
N LEU A 67 -1.74 0.85 7.11
CA LEU A 67 -2.60 0.05 6.23
C LEU A 67 -1.96 -1.29 5.87
N THR A 68 -0.65 -1.34 5.64
CA THR A 68 0.08 -2.59 5.39
C THR A 68 0.24 -3.42 6.66
N MET A 69 0.54 -2.80 7.79
CA MET A 69 0.76 -3.51 9.05
C MET A 69 -0.51 -4.09 9.65
N LEU A 70 -1.64 -3.39 9.54
CA LEU A 70 -2.87 -3.77 10.22
C LEU A 70 -3.35 -5.19 9.86
N PRO A 71 -3.43 -5.61 8.58
CA PRO A 71 -3.77 -6.98 8.22
C PRO A 71 -2.72 -8.00 8.69
N LEU A 72 -1.44 -7.64 8.69
CA LEU A 72 -0.35 -8.51 9.19
C LEU A 72 -0.50 -8.79 10.69
N LEU A 73 -0.75 -7.75 11.47
CA LEU A 73 -0.96 -7.87 12.91
C LEU A 73 -2.23 -8.68 13.23
N ARG A 74 -3.30 -8.47 12.47
CA ARG A 74 -4.54 -9.27 12.61
C ARG A 74 -4.33 -10.74 12.26
N ALA A 75 -3.39 -11.04 11.37
CA ALA A 75 -2.98 -12.41 11.06
C ALA A 75 -2.02 -13.03 12.09
N GLY A 76 -1.72 -12.33 13.19
CA GLY A 76 -0.84 -12.82 14.27
C GLY A 76 0.65 -12.64 14.00
N VAL A 77 1.04 -11.88 12.97
CA VAL A 77 2.45 -11.58 12.70
C VAL A 77 2.99 -10.65 13.79
N ALA A 78 4.15 -10.97 14.35
CA ALA A 78 4.78 -10.15 15.38
C ALA A 78 5.05 -8.73 14.86
N LEU A 79 4.82 -7.71 15.68
CA LEU A 79 4.94 -6.29 15.34
C LEU A 79 6.28 -5.96 14.65
N ARG A 80 7.39 -6.48 15.17
CA ARG A 80 8.73 -6.23 14.60
C ARG A 80 8.86 -6.75 13.17
N THR A 81 8.29 -7.92 12.90
CA THR A 81 8.27 -8.52 11.56
C THR A 81 7.35 -7.73 10.63
N ALA A 82 6.15 -7.36 11.10
CA ALA A 82 5.20 -6.56 10.34
C ALA A 82 5.79 -5.19 9.94
N LEU A 83 6.48 -4.51 10.87
CA LEU A 83 7.21 -3.27 10.60
C LEU A 83 8.29 -3.45 9.54
N GLY A 84 9.13 -4.48 9.67
CA GLY A 84 10.19 -4.75 8.69
C GLY A 84 9.65 -5.03 7.30
N LEU A 85 8.54 -5.76 7.21
CA LEU A 85 7.87 -6.07 5.95
C LEU A 85 7.26 -4.82 5.31
N ALA A 86 6.50 -4.03 6.07
CA ALA A 86 5.91 -2.77 5.60
C ALA A 86 7.00 -1.80 5.13
N PHE A 87 8.06 -1.61 5.92
CA PHE A 87 9.17 -0.75 5.54
C PHE A 87 9.85 -1.21 4.24
N ALA A 88 10.11 -2.51 4.09
CA ALA A 88 10.78 -3.05 2.91
C ALA A 88 9.91 -2.98 1.63
N SER A 89 8.57 -3.09 1.76
CA SER A 89 7.65 -3.09 0.62
C SER A 89 7.22 -1.69 0.20
N ASP A 90 6.97 -0.79 1.16
CA ASP A 90 6.20 0.42 0.90
C ASP A 90 7.06 1.68 0.78
N THR A 91 8.23 1.74 1.46
CA THR A 91 9.05 2.96 1.50
C THR A 91 9.35 3.53 0.12
N ALA A 92 9.82 2.68 -0.81
CA ALA A 92 10.21 3.15 -2.13
C ALA A 92 9.00 3.61 -2.97
N SER A 93 7.88 2.91 -2.88
CA SER A 93 6.66 3.26 -3.60
C SER A 93 6.03 4.54 -3.08
N ILE A 94 5.91 4.68 -1.74
CA ILE A 94 5.40 5.90 -1.11
C ILE A 94 6.32 7.08 -1.45
N ALA A 95 7.64 6.93 -1.33
CA ALA A 95 8.58 8.01 -1.65
C ALA A 95 8.46 8.51 -3.09
N VAL A 96 8.25 7.61 -4.06
CA VAL A 96 8.03 8.00 -5.47
C VAL A 96 6.69 8.71 -5.63
N MET A 97 5.61 8.21 -5.00
CA MET A 97 4.30 8.84 -5.03
C MET A 97 4.36 10.27 -4.47
N GLU A 98 4.92 10.42 -3.27
CA GLU A 98 5.06 11.70 -2.58
C GLU A 98 5.90 12.70 -3.37
N LEU A 99 7.00 12.23 -4.00
CA LEU A 99 7.84 13.10 -4.84
C LEU A 99 7.06 13.66 -6.03
N VAL A 100 6.31 12.80 -6.73
CA VAL A 100 5.52 13.21 -7.90
C VAL A 100 4.36 14.10 -7.47
N ASP A 101 3.66 13.73 -6.42
CA ASP A 101 2.51 14.47 -5.91
C ASP A 101 2.90 15.88 -5.48
N ASN A 102 3.87 16.00 -4.58
CA ASN A 102 4.33 17.30 -4.10
C ASN A 102 4.92 18.16 -5.23
N ALA A 103 5.63 17.56 -6.20
CA ALA A 103 6.11 18.29 -7.37
C ALA A 103 4.94 18.86 -8.19
N LEU A 104 3.89 18.11 -8.42
CA LEU A 104 2.70 18.57 -9.15
C LEU A 104 1.92 19.63 -8.40
N MET A 105 1.73 19.45 -7.09
CA MET A 105 1.06 20.45 -6.24
C MET A 105 1.81 21.79 -6.22
N LEU A 106 3.15 21.77 -6.30
CA LEU A 106 3.96 22.99 -6.41
C LEU A 106 3.94 23.59 -7.83
N LEU A 107 3.81 22.76 -8.87
CA LEU A 107 3.79 23.21 -10.28
C LEU A 107 2.44 23.77 -10.71
N ILE A 108 1.33 23.32 -10.10
CA ILE A 108 -0.01 23.79 -10.44
C ILE A 108 -0.26 25.12 -9.73
N PRO A 109 -0.42 26.26 -10.45
CA PRO A 109 -0.64 27.56 -9.83
C PRO A 109 -1.89 27.55 -8.96
N GLY A 110 -1.74 27.96 -7.70
CA GLY A 110 -2.85 28.06 -6.77
C GLY A 110 -3.21 26.76 -6.03
N ALA A 111 -2.69 25.59 -6.42
CA ALA A 111 -3.02 24.32 -5.75
C ALA A 111 -2.70 24.34 -4.25
N MET A 112 -1.52 24.86 -3.88
CA MET A 112 -1.09 24.94 -2.48
C MET A 112 -1.86 25.97 -1.64
N SER A 113 -2.54 26.91 -2.27
CA SER A 113 -3.39 27.92 -1.60
C SER A 113 -4.88 27.59 -1.67
N ALA A 114 -5.26 26.58 -2.44
CA ALA A 114 -6.62 26.12 -2.55
C ALA A 114 -7.08 25.43 -1.25
N GLY A 115 -8.23 25.85 -0.73
CA GLY A 115 -8.82 25.22 0.46
C GLY A 115 -9.57 23.93 0.12
N LEU A 116 -9.92 23.14 1.15
CA LEU A 116 -10.69 21.89 0.98
C LEU A 116 -12.06 22.07 0.30
N GLY A 117 -12.61 23.29 0.29
CA GLY A 117 -13.83 23.63 -0.44
C GLY A 117 -13.61 24.00 -1.91
N ASP A 118 -12.38 24.12 -2.37
CA ASP A 118 -12.04 24.56 -3.72
C ASP A 118 -11.93 23.37 -4.67
N PRO A 119 -12.63 23.36 -5.82
CA PRO A 119 -12.47 22.34 -6.86
C PRO A 119 -11.04 22.18 -7.36
N LEU A 120 -10.23 23.26 -7.36
CA LEU A 120 -8.82 23.20 -7.75
C LEU A 120 -8.01 22.30 -6.82
N PHE A 121 -8.29 22.31 -5.51
CA PHE A 121 -7.65 21.41 -4.56
C PHE A 121 -7.89 19.95 -4.94
N TRP A 122 -9.15 19.56 -5.11
CA TRP A 122 -9.49 18.17 -5.44
C TRP A 122 -9.01 17.75 -6.81
N GLY A 123 -9.09 18.65 -7.81
CA GLY A 123 -8.62 18.38 -9.17
C GLY A 123 -7.10 18.15 -9.21
N SER A 124 -6.32 19.00 -8.55
CA SER A 124 -4.86 18.85 -8.47
C SER A 124 -4.46 17.61 -7.67
N LEU A 125 -5.12 17.33 -6.54
CA LEU A 125 -4.88 16.14 -5.72
C LEU A 125 -5.16 14.85 -6.50
N ILE A 126 -6.29 14.75 -7.18
CA ILE A 126 -6.61 13.55 -7.98
C ILE A 126 -5.60 13.36 -9.11
N LEU A 127 -5.25 14.44 -9.81
CA LEU A 127 -4.28 14.38 -10.90
C LEU A 127 -2.91 13.92 -10.40
N SER A 128 -2.44 14.50 -9.30
CA SER A 128 -1.13 14.19 -8.72
C SER A 128 -1.06 12.76 -8.18
N LEU A 129 -2.09 12.28 -7.50
CA LEU A 129 -2.19 10.90 -7.05
C LEU A 129 -2.22 9.90 -8.22
N LEU A 130 -2.95 10.19 -9.30
CA LEU A 130 -2.96 9.34 -10.49
C LEU A 130 -1.58 9.25 -11.12
N LEU A 131 -0.90 10.37 -11.32
CA LEU A 131 0.45 10.41 -11.90
C LEU A 131 1.47 9.79 -10.96
N GLY A 132 1.37 10.02 -9.65
CA GLY A 132 2.17 9.36 -8.63
C GLY A 132 2.02 7.85 -8.65
N GLY A 133 0.77 7.36 -8.76
CA GLY A 133 0.47 5.93 -8.89
C GLY A 133 1.06 5.31 -10.16
N VAL A 134 0.95 6.01 -11.31
CA VAL A 134 1.56 5.55 -12.56
C VAL A 134 3.09 5.49 -12.45
N ALA A 135 3.72 6.48 -11.81
CA ALA A 135 5.17 6.50 -11.60
C ALA A 135 5.63 5.43 -10.59
N ALA A 136 4.87 5.17 -9.54
CA ALA A 136 5.19 4.16 -8.55
C ALA A 136 4.95 2.72 -9.03
N PHE A 137 4.00 2.49 -9.95
CA PHE A 137 3.66 1.15 -10.43
C PHE A 137 4.86 0.33 -10.92
N PRO A 138 5.77 0.83 -11.79
CA PRO A 138 6.95 0.06 -12.21
C PRO A 138 7.90 -0.25 -11.06
N VAL A 139 8.01 0.64 -10.06
CA VAL A 139 8.83 0.43 -8.87
C VAL A 139 8.24 -0.70 -8.03
N VAL A 140 6.94 -0.67 -7.76
CA VAL A 140 6.21 -1.72 -7.02
C VAL A 140 6.34 -3.06 -7.75
N ARG A 141 6.12 -3.08 -9.07
CA ARG A 141 6.24 -4.29 -9.89
C ARG A 141 7.65 -4.89 -9.82
N TRP A 142 8.68 -4.05 -9.89
CA TRP A 142 10.07 -4.46 -9.80
C TRP A 142 10.41 -5.01 -8.40
N LEU A 143 9.93 -4.38 -7.33
CA LEU A 143 10.09 -4.86 -5.96
C LEU A 143 9.46 -6.23 -5.75
N ILE A 144 8.23 -6.44 -6.25
CA ILE A 144 7.55 -7.73 -6.18
C ILE A 144 8.32 -8.79 -6.98
N ALA A 145 8.76 -8.47 -8.21
CA ALA A 145 9.52 -9.39 -9.06
C ALA A 145 10.85 -9.83 -8.42
N ARG A 146 11.47 -9.00 -7.58
CA ARG A 146 12.70 -9.33 -6.85
C ARG A 146 12.47 -10.02 -5.50
N GLY A 147 11.26 -10.44 -5.20
CA GLY A 147 10.94 -11.18 -3.98
C GLY A 147 10.85 -10.33 -2.71
N ARG A 148 10.99 -9.01 -2.79
CA ARG A 148 10.81 -8.10 -1.65
C ARG A 148 9.33 -7.85 -1.33
N GLY A 149 8.42 -8.21 -2.25
CA GLY A 149 6.97 -8.18 -2.07
C GLY A 149 6.37 -9.52 -1.58
N HIS A 150 7.18 -10.50 -1.17
CA HIS A 150 6.72 -11.84 -0.75
C HIS A 150 5.83 -11.83 0.49
N ALA A 151 5.86 -10.79 1.30
CA ALA A 151 5.02 -10.65 2.48
C ALA A 151 3.51 -10.69 2.17
N LEU A 152 3.12 -10.15 1.00
CA LEU A 152 1.72 -10.11 0.57
C LEU A 152 1.26 -11.45 -0.05
N VAL A 153 2.17 -12.27 -0.56
CA VAL A 153 1.85 -13.54 -1.25
C VAL A 153 1.63 -14.68 -0.26
N HIS A 154 2.35 -14.71 0.87
CA HIS A 154 2.25 -15.80 1.84
C HIS A 154 1.00 -15.73 2.74
N GLN A 155 0.27 -14.63 2.79
CA GLN A 155 -0.95 -14.50 3.60
C GLN A 155 -2.11 -15.38 3.09
N HIS A 156 -2.09 -15.84 1.83
CA HIS A 156 -3.15 -16.67 1.28
C HIS A 156 -2.93 -18.18 1.39
N HIS A 157 -1.76 -18.65 1.83
CA HIS A 157 -1.44 -20.09 1.91
C HIS A 157 -1.41 -20.66 3.33
N GLY A 158 -1.67 -19.87 4.38
CA GLY A 158 -1.57 -20.29 5.79
C GLY A 158 -2.74 -21.11 6.34
N HIS A 159 -3.84 -21.32 5.62
CA HIS A 159 -5.07 -21.91 6.18
C HIS A 159 -5.40 -23.35 5.78
N HIS A 160 -4.55 -24.08 5.09
CA HIS A 160 -4.84 -25.48 4.69
C HIS A 160 -3.73 -26.48 5.01
N GLY A 161 -3.09 -26.39 6.14
CA GLY A 161 -2.04 -27.35 6.53
C GLY A 161 -2.05 -27.72 8.01
N GLY A 162 -3.16 -28.30 8.52
CA GLY A 162 -3.16 -28.70 9.93
C GLY A 162 -4.33 -29.58 10.35
N ALA A 163 -4.49 -30.75 9.74
CA ALA A 163 -5.27 -31.83 10.36
C ALA A 163 -5.15 -33.13 9.54
N HIS A 164 -4.09 -33.88 9.67
CA HIS A 164 -4.08 -35.35 9.46
C HIS A 164 -2.69 -35.87 9.87
N GLY A 165 -2.62 -36.34 11.08
CA GLY A 165 -1.39 -36.98 11.57
C GLY A 165 -1.51 -37.46 13.02
N ALA A 166 -2.56 -38.21 13.32
CA ALA A 166 -2.54 -39.01 14.57
C ALA A 166 -3.44 -40.22 14.37
N ALA A 167 -2.83 -41.39 14.52
CA ALA A 167 -3.43 -42.70 14.73
C ALA A 167 -3.22 -43.71 13.59
N HIS A 168 -2.07 -44.35 13.61
CA HIS A 168 -2.03 -45.78 13.40
C HIS A 168 -0.85 -46.40 14.16
N ARG A 169 -1.15 -47.02 15.28
CA ARG A 169 -0.28 -47.94 16.01
C ARG A 169 -0.89 -49.30 15.79
N PRO A 170 -0.21 -50.28 15.20
CA PRO A 170 -0.59 -51.67 15.30
C PRO A 170 0.15 -52.34 16.47
N ASP A 171 -0.58 -53.09 17.24
CA ASP A 171 -0.06 -54.14 18.11
C ASP A 171 0.41 -55.35 17.28
#